data_62db715c1c5332d47e00648dca994ef6
#
_entry.id   62db715c1c5332d47e00648dca994ef6
#
_cell.length_a   1.000
_cell.length_b   1.000
_cell.length_c   1.000
_cell.angle_alpha   90.00
_cell.angle_beta   90.00
_cell.angle_gamma   90.00
#
_symmetry.space_group_name_H-M   'P 1'
#
loop_
_entity.id
_entity.type
_entity.pdbx_description
1 polymer ?
#
loop_
_entity_poly.entity_id
_entity_poly.type
_entity_poly.pdbx_seq_one_letter_code
_entity_poly.pdbx_strand_id
1 'polypeptide(L)'
;MTLKSFDIVIVGAGPAGGHCARILAKSGRQVLLAEQNDTFDKNDFSSAATPIETLSKFDLPESAIGSYWHKLTIETSKVSQSWESPKSLGVVLNFAKFRAFLASEVKGNGSEVWLGYRYIKHSQANGETIVEFKQLSDGKIIQVSTKVLVDATGFARAIMYEKENDKPDFLSGTGIEYLIEVESEVYDKYANDLIFFLGDKWMPKGYSWIFPMEQNRLKVGAGRIFLDPKTVKNLEPLKKYIYLLIDEYLKSKSYKIIDKHGSTLKYSQGLKDIYCQDNIIAIGDTVSTVNFLGGEGIRHGMDGAEIAGKYIQQYLDGKISNFRDYETEMHRKFDKKWHISERLAVRKYIDDVDDVLTDKTIDYLKYMKTEDVMDILFEYKFEKISRGLGGYLIRKIQGFIQKFGG
;
A
#
# COMPACT_ATOMS: atom_id res chain seq x y z
N MET A 1 22.27 34.35 -7.77
CA MET A 1 22.46 33.15 -6.90
C MET A 1 22.54 31.94 -7.81
N THR A 2 23.57 31.14 -7.67
CA THR A 2 23.67 29.89 -8.45
C THR A 2 22.59 28.95 -7.99
N LEU A 3 21.81 28.43 -8.93
CA LEU A 3 20.76 27.44 -8.64
C LEU A 3 21.42 26.17 -8.11
N LYS A 4 20.89 25.59 -7.03
CA LYS A 4 21.38 24.31 -6.51
C LYS A 4 20.99 23.20 -7.47
N SER A 5 21.95 22.36 -7.87
CA SER A 5 21.75 21.30 -8.86
C SER A 5 21.88 19.91 -8.22
N PHE A 6 21.04 18.99 -8.66
CA PHE A 6 21.05 17.58 -8.27
C PHE A 6 21.03 16.69 -9.52
N ASP A 7 21.55 15.48 -9.42
CA ASP A 7 21.34 14.50 -10.50
C ASP A 7 19.86 14.11 -10.57
N ILE A 8 19.24 13.92 -9.38
CA ILE A 8 17.86 13.48 -9.27
C ILE A 8 17.12 14.28 -8.19
N VAL A 9 15.92 14.74 -8.52
CA VAL A 9 14.95 15.27 -7.54
C VAL A 9 13.77 14.32 -7.47
N ILE A 10 13.46 13.84 -6.26
CA ILE A 10 12.33 12.94 -5.97
C ILE A 10 11.32 13.69 -5.10
N VAL A 11 10.09 13.81 -5.56
CA VAL A 11 9.01 14.50 -4.85
C VAL A 11 8.06 13.49 -4.22
N GLY A 12 8.04 13.47 -2.89
CA GLY A 12 7.28 12.55 -2.05
C GLY A 12 8.15 11.50 -1.37
N ALA A 13 8.22 11.54 -0.04
CA ALA A 13 8.98 10.60 0.79
C ALA A 13 8.08 9.47 1.35
N GLY A 14 7.17 8.96 0.52
CA GLY A 14 6.46 7.71 0.76
C GLY A 14 7.37 6.50 0.53
N PRO A 15 6.85 5.26 0.65
CA PRO A 15 7.63 4.03 0.47
C PRO A 15 8.41 3.98 -0.86
N ALA A 16 7.75 4.29 -1.96
CA ALA A 16 8.36 4.27 -3.29
C ALA A 16 9.44 5.35 -3.44
N GLY A 17 9.11 6.62 -3.11
CA GLY A 17 10.05 7.72 -3.23
C GLY A 17 11.25 7.61 -2.30
N GLY A 18 11.02 7.25 -1.04
CA GLY A 18 12.09 7.04 -0.06
C GLY A 18 13.03 5.89 -0.45
N HIS A 19 12.47 4.77 -0.95
CA HIS A 19 13.29 3.64 -1.40
C HIS A 19 14.06 3.96 -2.69
N CYS A 20 13.42 4.62 -3.66
CA CYS A 20 14.10 5.09 -4.88
C CYS A 20 15.27 6.03 -4.55
N ALA A 21 15.03 7.01 -3.66
CA ALA A 21 16.06 7.93 -3.21
C ALA A 21 17.23 7.20 -2.54
N ARG A 22 16.93 6.25 -1.65
CA ARG A 22 17.92 5.45 -0.92
C ARG A 22 18.85 4.68 -1.86
N ILE A 23 18.30 3.93 -2.82
CA ILE A 23 19.12 3.13 -3.75
C ILE A 23 19.95 3.99 -4.69
N LEU A 24 19.42 5.14 -5.14
CA LEU A 24 20.13 6.07 -6.00
C LEU A 24 21.24 6.82 -5.24
N ALA A 25 21.00 7.26 -4.02
CA ALA A 25 22.02 7.84 -3.16
C ALA A 25 23.15 6.83 -2.86
N LYS A 26 22.79 5.57 -2.55
CA LYS A 26 23.77 4.48 -2.33
C LYS A 26 24.63 4.19 -3.56
N SER A 27 24.14 4.49 -4.77
CA SER A 27 24.94 4.38 -6.00
C SER A 27 25.85 5.59 -6.29
N GLY A 28 25.93 6.56 -5.36
CA GLY A 28 26.78 7.75 -5.47
C GLY A 28 26.15 8.93 -6.22
N ARG A 29 24.86 8.89 -6.54
CA ARG A 29 24.15 10.01 -7.18
C ARG A 29 23.81 11.10 -6.17
N GLN A 30 23.83 12.35 -6.60
CA GLN A 30 23.36 13.49 -5.81
C GLN A 30 21.83 13.56 -5.89
N VAL A 31 21.16 13.12 -4.83
CA VAL A 31 19.69 13.03 -4.74
C VAL A 31 19.14 14.09 -3.81
N LEU A 32 18.05 14.75 -4.21
CA LEU A 32 17.16 15.48 -3.31
C LEU A 32 15.86 14.71 -3.16
N LEU A 33 15.54 14.27 -1.94
CA LEU A 33 14.24 13.74 -1.55
C LEU A 33 13.44 14.85 -0.86
N ALA A 34 12.34 15.31 -1.47
CA ALA A 34 11.49 16.37 -0.94
C ALA A 34 10.15 15.82 -0.45
N GLU A 35 9.72 16.23 0.75
CA GLU A 35 8.45 15.85 1.38
C GLU A 35 7.74 17.11 1.90
N GLN A 36 6.43 17.18 1.65
CA GLN A 36 5.62 18.33 2.08
C GLN A 36 5.40 18.38 3.60
N ASN A 37 5.34 17.24 4.27
CA ASN A 37 5.24 17.19 5.72
C ASN A 37 6.61 17.49 6.36
N ASP A 38 6.60 18.18 7.48
CA ASP A 38 7.82 18.56 8.21
C ASP A 38 8.34 17.44 9.12
N THR A 39 7.52 16.42 9.38
CA THR A 39 7.87 15.19 10.11
C THR A 39 7.23 13.97 9.47
N PHE A 40 7.76 12.78 9.75
CA PHE A 40 7.17 11.52 9.28
C PHE A 40 6.00 11.04 10.15
N ASP A 41 5.81 11.60 11.34
CA ASP A 41 4.64 11.33 12.19
C ASP A 41 3.37 11.95 11.61
N LYS A 42 3.48 13.04 10.85
CA LYS A 42 2.39 13.54 10.04
C LYS A 42 2.12 12.60 8.86
N ASN A 43 0.86 12.34 8.61
CA ASN A 43 0.44 11.37 7.59
C ASN A 43 1.05 9.98 7.82
N ASP A 44 0.99 9.52 9.08
CA ASP A 44 1.41 8.17 9.48
C ASP A 44 0.32 7.11 9.17
N PHE A 45 -0.62 7.44 8.28
CA PHE A 45 -1.70 6.55 7.90
C PHE A 45 -1.21 5.48 6.93
N SER A 46 -1.03 4.29 7.47
CA SER A 46 -0.99 3.03 6.74
C SER A 46 -1.17 1.89 7.71
N SER A 47 -2.04 0.93 7.36
CA SER A 47 -2.13 -0.33 8.10
C SER A 47 -0.81 -1.11 8.04
N ALA A 48 -0.08 -0.96 6.95
CA ALA A 48 1.33 -1.34 6.76
C ALA A 48 1.67 -2.81 7.07
N ALA A 49 0.68 -3.72 6.95
CA ALA A 49 0.93 -5.14 7.03
C ALA A 49 1.60 -5.64 5.74
N THR A 50 2.61 -6.51 5.89
CA THR A 50 3.36 -7.05 4.76
C THR A 50 3.94 -8.43 5.10
N PRO A 51 4.17 -9.33 4.12
CA PRO A 51 4.84 -10.59 4.32
C PRO A 51 6.26 -10.43 4.89
N ILE A 52 6.73 -11.44 5.62
CA ILE A 52 8.03 -11.41 6.30
C ILE A 52 9.22 -11.20 5.34
N GLU A 53 9.11 -11.74 4.12
CA GLU A 53 10.14 -11.64 3.08
C GLU A 53 10.41 -10.19 2.65
N THR A 54 9.48 -9.27 2.89
CA THR A 54 9.64 -7.84 2.62
C THR A 54 10.85 -7.26 3.36
N LEU A 55 11.10 -7.74 4.59
CA LEU A 55 12.22 -7.24 5.40
C LEU A 55 13.57 -7.54 4.74
N SER A 56 13.81 -8.79 4.38
CA SER A 56 15.06 -9.18 3.73
C SER A 56 15.18 -8.67 2.30
N LYS A 57 14.07 -8.62 1.56
CA LYS A 57 14.05 -8.14 0.18
C LYS A 57 14.49 -6.69 0.07
N PHE A 58 14.04 -5.85 0.99
CA PHE A 58 14.32 -4.41 0.96
C PHE A 58 15.28 -3.95 2.05
N ASP A 59 15.96 -4.87 2.72
CA ASP A 59 16.94 -4.57 3.77
C ASP A 59 16.35 -3.59 4.80
N LEU A 60 15.19 -3.96 5.38
CA LEU A 60 14.51 -3.15 6.38
C LEU A 60 14.93 -3.56 7.79
N PRO A 61 15.23 -2.59 8.68
CA PRO A 61 15.69 -2.88 10.02
C PRO A 61 14.55 -3.23 10.98
N GLU A 62 14.87 -3.95 12.04
CA GLU A 62 13.97 -4.23 13.17
C GLU A 62 13.28 -2.99 13.71
N SER A 63 13.97 -1.85 13.74
CA SER A 63 13.42 -0.58 14.24
C SER A 63 12.24 -0.04 13.43
N ALA A 64 12.03 -0.54 12.20
CA ALA A 64 10.89 -0.20 11.37
C ALA A 64 9.67 -1.09 11.65
N ILE A 65 9.81 -2.12 12.50
CA ILE A 65 8.74 -3.07 12.78
C ILE A 65 7.90 -2.57 13.96
N GLY A 66 6.58 -2.62 13.80
CA GLY A 66 5.62 -2.34 14.85
C GLY A 66 5.13 -3.61 15.55
N SER A 67 4.98 -4.72 14.81
CA SER A 67 4.60 -6.02 15.35
C SER A 67 4.88 -7.12 14.35
N TYR A 68 5.08 -8.36 14.84
CA TYR A 68 5.07 -9.58 14.04
C TYR A 68 3.69 -10.22 14.10
N TRP A 69 3.32 -10.97 13.05
CA TRP A 69 2.12 -11.78 13.07
C TRP A 69 2.42 -13.19 12.54
N HIS A 70 1.78 -14.18 13.17
CA HIS A 70 1.96 -15.61 12.92
C HIS A 70 0.67 -16.27 12.43
N LYS A 71 -0.43 -15.53 12.52
CA LYS A 71 -1.77 -15.97 12.19
C LYS A 71 -2.43 -14.95 11.28
N LEU A 72 -3.16 -15.45 10.31
CA LEU A 72 -4.04 -14.67 9.43
C LEU A 72 -5.46 -15.15 9.64
N THR A 73 -6.37 -14.25 9.94
CA THR A 73 -7.79 -14.55 10.10
C THR A 73 -8.62 -13.77 9.11
N ILE A 74 -9.59 -14.43 8.48
CA ILE A 74 -10.61 -13.79 7.68
C ILE A 74 -11.97 -14.08 8.32
N GLU A 75 -12.62 -13.02 8.74
CA GLU A 75 -14.00 -13.03 9.28
C GLU A 75 -14.97 -12.57 8.21
N THR A 76 -16.04 -13.31 8.02
CA THR A 76 -17.16 -12.88 7.17
C THR A 76 -18.44 -12.76 8.03
N SER A 77 -19.59 -12.57 7.42
CA SER A 77 -20.85 -12.48 8.16
C SER A 77 -21.18 -13.78 8.91
N LYS A 78 -20.75 -14.96 8.42
CA LYS A 78 -21.07 -16.28 9.01
C LYS A 78 -19.91 -17.24 9.12
N VAL A 79 -18.76 -16.92 8.55
CA VAL A 79 -17.60 -17.82 8.50
C VAL A 79 -16.39 -17.11 9.09
N SER A 80 -15.67 -17.84 9.95
CA SER A 80 -14.36 -17.45 10.47
C SER A 80 -13.34 -18.51 10.06
N GLN A 81 -12.25 -18.09 9.40
CA GLN A 81 -11.17 -18.99 9.01
C GLN A 81 -9.82 -18.39 9.39
N SER A 82 -8.94 -19.24 9.91
CA SER A 82 -7.61 -18.84 10.32
C SER A 82 -6.56 -19.79 9.76
N TRP A 83 -5.40 -19.23 9.46
CA TRP A 83 -4.19 -19.95 9.03
C TRP A 83 -3.04 -19.49 9.91
N GLU A 84 -2.33 -20.44 10.47
CA GLU A 84 -1.27 -20.21 11.46
C GLU A 84 0.05 -20.81 10.97
N SER A 85 1.14 -20.26 11.48
CA SER A 85 2.50 -20.77 11.27
C SER A 85 3.32 -20.64 12.56
N PRO A 86 4.18 -21.62 12.88
CA PRO A 86 5.13 -21.47 13.98
C PRO A 86 6.20 -20.40 13.72
N LYS A 87 6.38 -20.01 12.44
CA LYS A 87 7.23 -18.90 12.03
C LYS A 87 6.39 -17.68 11.71
N SER A 88 6.96 -16.50 11.87
CA SER A 88 6.29 -15.27 11.48
C SER A 88 5.91 -15.30 9.99
N LEU A 89 4.66 -15.05 9.69
CA LEU A 89 4.13 -14.91 8.34
C LEU A 89 4.39 -13.51 7.77
N GLY A 90 4.50 -12.52 8.65
CA GLY A 90 4.76 -11.15 8.25
C GLY A 90 4.90 -10.20 9.42
N VAL A 91 4.91 -8.92 9.08
CA VAL A 91 5.03 -7.81 10.04
C VAL A 91 4.00 -6.73 9.76
N VAL A 92 3.67 -5.96 10.77
CA VAL A 92 3.03 -4.65 10.64
C VAL A 92 4.12 -3.61 10.86
N LEU A 93 4.41 -2.80 9.86
CA LEU A 93 5.44 -1.77 9.98
C LEU A 93 4.94 -0.59 10.81
N ASN A 94 5.85 0.00 11.59
CA ASN A 94 5.68 1.34 12.11
C ASN A 94 5.98 2.31 10.95
N PHE A 95 4.94 2.87 10.36
CA PHE A 95 5.04 3.56 9.08
C PHE A 95 5.88 4.85 9.16
N ALA A 96 5.81 5.58 10.27
CA ALA A 96 6.66 6.75 10.50
C ALA A 96 8.13 6.35 10.62
N LYS A 97 8.46 5.37 11.47
CA LYS A 97 9.84 4.87 11.64
C LYS A 97 10.40 4.29 10.35
N PHE A 98 9.59 3.55 9.59
CA PHE A 98 9.97 3.00 8.29
C PHE A 98 10.35 4.09 7.29
N ARG A 99 9.52 5.14 7.13
CA ARG A 99 9.85 6.26 6.23
C ARG A 99 11.04 7.06 6.71
N ALA A 100 11.15 7.29 8.03
CA ALA A 100 12.31 7.95 8.63
C ALA A 100 13.62 7.18 8.37
N PHE A 101 13.57 5.85 8.46
CA PHE A 101 14.70 4.99 8.10
C PHE A 101 15.13 5.18 6.64
N LEU A 102 14.19 5.11 5.67
CA LEU A 102 14.51 5.32 4.27
C LEU A 102 15.18 6.69 4.03
N ALA A 103 14.65 7.73 4.66
CA ALA A 103 15.21 9.09 4.57
C ALA A 103 16.58 9.21 5.25
N SER A 104 16.81 8.49 6.36
CA SER A 104 18.12 8.49 7.03
C SER A 104 19.20 7.85 6.16
N GLU A 105 18.86 6.78 5.43
CA GLU A 105 19.76 6.14 4.46
C GLU A 105 20.14 7.10 3.31
N VAL A 106 19.20 7.93 2.84
CA VAL A 106 19.48 8.97 1.84
C VAL A 106 20.53 9.94 2.37
N LYS A 107 20.34 10.45 3.59
CA LYS A 107 21.31 11.38 4.23
C LYS A 107 22.65 10.71 4.52
N GLY A 108 22.62 9.48 5.00
CA GLY A 108 23.83 8.70 5.31
C GLY A 108 24.72 8.45 4.08
N ASN A 109 24.15 8.47 2.88
CA ASN A 109 24.86 8.37 1.61
C ASN A 109 25.19 9.74 0.97
N GLY A 110 25.18 10.83 1.74
CA GLY A 110 25.62 12.15 1.30
C GLY A 110 24.63 12.92 0.43
N SER A 111 23.38 12.48 0.35
CA SER A 111 22.28 13.13 -0.36
C SER A 111 21.39 13.95 0.58
N GLU A 112 20.43 14.70 0.04
CA GLU A 112 19.62 15.64 0.82
C GLU A 112 18.18 15.16 0.99
N VAL A 113 17.63 15.46 2.16
CA VAL A 113 16.20 15.27 2.47
C VAL A 113 15.62 16.59 2.97
N TRP A 114 14.64 17.11 2.24
CA TRP A 114 13.94 18.32 2.60
C TRP A 114 12.53 17.97 3.09
N LEU A 115 12.25 18.23 4.36
CA LEU A 115 10.94 18.08 4.97
C LEU A 115 10.28 19.46 5.09
N GLY A 116 8.96 19.53 4.92
CA GLY A 116 8.20 20.78 4.90
C GLY A 116 8.28 21.54 3.59
N TYR A 117 8.63 20.86 2.49
CA TYR A 117 8.77 21.45 1.16
C TYR A 117 7.73 20.88 0.21
N ARG A 118 6.78 21.71 -0.20
CA ARG A 118 5.74 21.35 -1.15
C ARG A 118 6.16 21.69 -2.58
N TYR A 119 6.08 20.72 -3.47
CA TYR A 119 6.20 20.94 -4.90
C TYR A 119 5.13 21.91 -5.40
N ILE A 120 5.51 22.84 -6.30
CA ILE A 120 4.62 23.83 -6.92
C ILE A 120 4.48 23.55 -8.41
N LYS A 121 5.59 23.55 -9.13
CA LYS A 121 5.64 23.36 -10.58
C LYS A 121 7.06 23.00 -11.02
N HIS A 122 7.21 22.67 -12.26
CA HIS A 122 8.49 22.51 -12.91
C HIS A 122 8.49 23.18 -14.31
N SER A 123 9.66 23.36 -14.87
CA SER A 123 9.87 23.84 -16.24
C SER A 123 11.17 23.30 -16.81
N GLN A 124 11.26 23.17 -18.12
CA GLN A 124 12.47 22.76 -18.81
C GLN A 124 13.34 23.98 -19.12
N ALA A 125 14.63 23.89 -18.83
CA ALA A 125 15.60 24.91 -19.16
C ALA A 125 16.99 24.29 -19.41
N ASN A 126 17.61 24.58 -20.56
CA ASN A 126 18.97 24.14 -20.91
C ASN A 126 19.22 22.61 -20.78
N GLY A 127 18.20 21.78 -21.06
CA GLY A 127 18.30 20.33 -20.96
C GLY A 127 18.16 19.76 -19.54
N GLU A 128 17.87 20.61 -18.55
CA GLU A 128 17.56 20.23 -17.17
C GLU A 128 16.14 20.67 -16.80
N THR A 129 15.58 20.02 -15.78
CA THR A 129 14.30 20.40 -15.18
C THR A 129 14.53 21.34 -14.00
N ILE A 130 13.94 22.52 -14.02
CA ILE A 130 13.89 23.44 -12.88
C ILE A 130 12.64 23.12 -12.07
N VAL A 131 12.82 22.80 -10.80
CA VAL A 131 11.73 22.43 -9.88
C VAL A 131 11.55 23.53 -8.83
N GLU A 132 10.33 24.00 -8.66
CA GLU A 132 9.97 24.98 -7.64
C GLU A 132 9.30 24.31 -6.43
N PHE A 133 9.80 24.61 -5.25
CA PHE A 133 9.24 24.20 -3.98
C PHE A 133 8.83 25.42 -3.14
N LYS A 134 7.73 25.26 -2.40
CA LYS A 134 7.36 26.17 -1.32
C LYS A 134 7.77 25.57 0.01
N GLN A 135 8.66 26.23 0.73
CA GLN A 135 8.97 25.93 2.11
C GLN A 135 7.76 26.34 2.97
N LEU A 136 7.15 25.39 3.68
CA LEU A 136 5.88 25.63 4.35
C LEU A 136 6.00 26.40 5.66
N SER A 137 7.20 26.47 6.26
CA SER A 137 7.45 27.19 7.51
C SER A 137 7.40 28.71 7.36
N ASP A 138 7.87 29.24 6.23
CA ASP A 138 7.97 30.70 5.96
C ASP A 138 7.36 31.15 4.64
N GLY A 139 6.87 30.20 3.84
CA GLY A 139 6.25 30.46 2.54
C GLY A 139 7.22 30.76 1.38
N LYS A 140 8.53 30.67 1.64
CA LYS A 140 9.57 30.97 0.65
C LYS A 140 9.54 30.01 -0.52
N ILE A 141 9.71 30.52 -1.73
CA ILE A 141 9.88 29.72 -2.95
C ILE A 141 11.37 29.47 -3.18
N ILE A 142 11.72 28.21 -3.37
CA ILE A 142 13.07 27.74 -3.65
C ILE A 142 13.06 26.98 -4.96
N GLN A 143 14.05 27.26 -5.82
CA GLN A 143 14.24 26.55 -7.08
C GLN A 143 15.51 25.71 -7.02
N VAL A 144 15.43 24.54 -7.65
CA VAL A 144 16.57 23.63 -7.86
C VAL A 144 16.56 23.14 -9.29
N SER A 145 17.72 22.78 -9.85
CA SER A 145 17.81 22.10 -11.14
C SER A 145 18.07 20.60 -10.96
N THR A 146 17.61 19.80 -11.92
CA THR A 146 17.83 18.35 -11.91
C THR A 146 17.88 17.77 -13.33
N LYS A 147 18.69 16.72 -13.51
CA LYS A 147 18.73 15.94 -14.74
C LYS A 147 17.53 14.99 -14.87
N VAL A 148 17.02 14.48 -13.73
CA VAL A 148 15.86 13.59 -13.68
C VAL A 148 14.93 14.04 -12.55
N LEU A 149 13.64 14.22 -12.87
CA LEU A 149 12.59 14.48 -11.88
C LEU A 149 11.74 13.21 -11.68
N VAL A 150 11.51 12.84 -10.42
CA VAL A 150 10.72 11.66 -10.06
C VAL A 150 9.42 12.10 -9.38
N ASP A 151 8.28 11.74 -9.98
CA ASP A 151 6.98 11.88 -9.37
C ASP A 151 6.68 10.67 -8.46
N ALA A 152 6.85 10.87 -7.15
CA ALA A 152 6.49 9.93 -6.10
C ALA A 152 5.38 10.50 -5.20
N THR A 153 4.52 11.38 -5.75
CA THR A 153 3.48 12.12 -5.00
C THR A 153 2.23 11.27 -4.70
N GLY A 154 2.26 9.99 -5.06
CA GLY A 154 1.22 9.02 -4.76
C GLY A 154 -0.11 9.35 -5.46
N PHE A 155 -1.22 9.22 -4.75
CA PHE A 155 -2.54 9.44 -5.33
C PHE A 155 -2.78 10.88 -5.85
N ALA A 156 -1.95 11.83 -5.44
CA ALA A 156 -2.03 13.22 -5.92
C ALA A 156 -1.61 13.36 -7.39
N ARG A 157 -0.61 12.56 -7.85
CA ARG A 157 -0.10 12.61 -9.23
C ARG A 157 0.26 14.04 -9.65
N ALA A 158 1.00 14.75 -8.78
CA ALA A 158 1.11 16.19 -8.84
C ALA A 158 2.04 16.72 -9.95
N ILE A 159 2.87 15.86 -10.56
CA ILE A 159 3.87 16.26 -11.54
C ILE A 159 3.46 15.81 -12.95
N MET A 160 2.97 14.58 -13.10
CA MET A 160 2.67 13.99 -14.41
C MET A 160 1.45 14.58 -15.09
N TYR A 161 0.57 15.25 -14.35
CA TYR A 161 -0.67 15.82 -14.89
C TYR A 161 -0.79 17.30 -14.53
N GLU A 162 -0.83 18.16 -15.53
CA GLU A 162 -0.99 19.60 -15.31
C GLU A 162 -2.42 19.94 -14.86
N LYS A 163 -3.41 19.23 -15.36
CA LYS A 163 -4.84 19.47 -15.06
C LYS A 163 -5.51 18.22 -14.53
N GLU A 164 -6.48 18.41 -13.63
CA GLU A 164 -7.26 17.29 -13.09
C GLU A 164 -7.99 16.47 -14.17
N ASN A 165 -8.45 17.15 -15.23
CA ASN A 165 -9.17 16.50 -16.34
C ASN A 165 -8.28 15.65 -17.25
N ASP A 166 -6.96 15.75 -17.14
CA ASP A 166 -6.03 14.95 -17.93
C ASP A 166 -5.72 13.60 -17.23
N LYS A 167 -6.15 13.46 -15.97
CA LYS A 167 -5.99 12.23 -15.21
C LYS A 167 -6.92 11.12 -15.70
N PRO A 168 -6.51 9.86 -15.64
CA PRO A 168 -7.36 8.74 -16.01
C PRO A 168 -8.55 8.57 -15.04
N ASP A 169 -9.52 7.73 -15.44
CA ASP A 169 -10.58 7.30 -14.55
C ASP A 169 -10.03 6.44 -13.42
N PHE A 170 -10.51 6.67 -12.21
CA PHE A 170 -10.03 5.98 -11.01
C PHE A 170 -11.09 5.10 -10.37
N LEU A 171 -10.67 3.91 -9.94
CA LEU A 171 -11.24 3.27 -8.78
C LEU A 171 -10.70 3.99 -7.54
N SER A 172 -11.57 4.40 -6.65
CA SER A 172 -11.21 5.13 -5.44
C SER A 172 -11.51 4.29 -4.20
N GLY A 173 -10.62 4.34 -3.23
CA GLY A 173 -10.81 3.77 -1.91
C GLY A 173 -10.63 4.85 -0.86
N THR A 174 -11.53 4.92 0.12
CA THR A 174 -11.37 5.77 1.30
C THR A 174 -11.34 4.91 2.53
N GLY A 175 -10.31 5.08 3.35
CA GLY A 175 -10.13 4.37 4.61
C GLY A 175 -9.90 5.31 5.78
N ILE A 176 -10.31 4.84 6.95
CA ILE A 176 -9.93 5.41 8.23
C ILE A 176 -9.39 4.32 9.14
N GLU A 177 -8.47 4.66 10.01
CA GLU A 177 -7.84 3.76 10.97
C GLU A 177 -7.68 4.46 12.31
N TYR A 178 -7.97 3.75 13.39
CA TYR A 178 -7.70 4.20 14.75
C TYR A 178 -6.61 3.32 15.35
N LEU A 179 -5.57 3.94 15.86
CA LEU A 179 -4.62 3.28 16.75
C LEU A 179 -5.20 3.35 18.15
N ILE A 180 -5.55 2.20 18.71
CA ILE A 180 -6.13 2.11 20.07
C ILE A 180 -5.20 1.31 20.98
N GLU A 181 -5.14 1.70 22.25
CA GLU A 181 -4.53 0.93 23.32
C GLU A 181 -5.65 0.23 24.10
N VAL A 182 -5.53 -1.08 24.30
CA VAL A 182 -6.54 -1.92 24.93
C VAL A 182 -5.96 -2.59 26.18
N GLU A 183 -6.81 -3.26 26.98
CA GLU A 183 -6.37 -4.06 28.11
C GLU A 183 -5.47 -5.22 27.63
N SER A 184 -4.46 -5.58 28.43
CA SER A 184 -3.50 -6.64 28.08
C SER A 184 -4.20 -7.98 27.74
N GLU A 185 -5.25 -8.34 28.47
CA GLU A 185 -6.02 -9.56 28.23
C GLU A 185 -6.70 -9.55 26.85
N VAL A 186 -7.13 -8.38 26.37
CA VAL A 186 -7.68 -8.22 25.01
C VAL A 186 -6.57 -8.29 23.99
N TYR A 187 -5.46 -7.55 24.25
CA TYR A 187 -4.32 -7.53 23.35
C TYR A 187 -3.73 -8.93 23.11
N ASP A 188 -3.50 -9.70 24.17
CA ASP A 188 -2.87 -11.03 24.11
C ASP A 188 -3.62 -12.00 23.18
N LYS A 189 -4.93 -11.85 23.04
CA LYS A 189 -5.75 -12.67 22.13
C LYS A 189 -5.46 -12.37 20.65
N TYR A 190 -5.04 -11.14 20.33
CA TYR A 190 -4.92 -10.65 18.97
C TYR A 190 -3.49 -10.22 18.59
N ALA A 191 -2.55 -10.29 19.53
CA ALA A 191 -1.17 -9.80 19.37
C ALA A 191 -0.40 -10.42 18.19
N ASN A 192 -0.80 -11.60 17.75
CA ASN A 192 -0.14 -12.36 16.67
C ASN A 192 -1.04 -12.57 15.45
N ASP A 193 -2.21 -11.93 15.39
CA ASP A 193 -3.23 -12.19 14.39
C ASP A 193 -3.45 -10.99 13.47
N LEU A 194 -3.32 -11.19 12.18
CA LEU A 194 -3.70 -10.22 11.16
C LEU A 194 -5.12 -10.52 10.72
N ILE A 195 -6.09 -9.70 11.12
CA ILE A 195 -7.51 -9.99 10.95
C ILE A 195 -8.14 -9.09 9.92
N PHE A 196 -8.77 -9.69 8.91
CA PHE A 196 -9.59 -9.02 7.92
C PHE A 196 -11.05 -9.37 8.08
N PHE A 197 -11.93 -8.40 7.91
CA PHE A 197 -13.39 -8.56 8.00
C PHE A 197 -14.02 -8.21 6.66
N LEU A 198 -14.78 -9.12 6.12
CA LEU A 198 -15.45 -9.03 4.82
C LEU A 198 -16.97 -9.18 4.98
N GLY A 199 -17.71 -8.58 4.07
CA GLY A 199 -19.16 -8.69 4.02
C GLY A 199 -19.91 -7.55 4.69
N ASP A 200 -21.22 -7.48 4.44
CA ASP A 200 -22.07 -6.34 4.79
C ASP A 200 -22.18 -6.10 6.29
N LYS A 201 -22.10 -7.17 7.08
CA LYS A 201 -22.05 -7.06 8.54
C LYS A 201 -20.91 -6.16 8.99
N TRP A 202 -19.73 -6.37 8.42
CA TRP A 202 -18.50 -5.77 8.91
C TRP A 202 -18.08 -4.52 8.13
N MET A 203 -18.27 -4.50 6.79
CA MET A 203 -17.97 -3.35 5.94
C MET A 203 -18.55 -3.52 4.53
N PRO A 204 -19.72 -2.94 4.24
CA PRO A 204 -20.29 -2.95 2.89
C PRO A 204 -19.40 -2.24 1.89
N LYS A 205 -19.24 -2.82 0.70
CA LYS A 205 -18.44 -2.27 -0.41
C LYS A 205 -16.97 -2.02 -0.06
N GLY A 206 -16.43 -2.88 0.82
CA GLY A 206 -15.05 -2.78 1.27
C GLY A 206 -14.66 -3.86 2.25
N TYR A 207 -13.76 -3.53 3.15
CA TYR A 207 -13.36 -4.41 4.24
C TYR A 207 -12.90 -3.59 5.46
N SER A 208 -12.89 -4.23 6.61
CA SER A 208 -12.31 -3.68 7.82
C SER A 208 -11.22 -4.61 8.37
N TRP A 209 -10.44 -4.15 9.32
CA TRP A 209 -9.28 -4.89 9.81
C TRP A 209 -8.95 -4.59 11.26
N ILE A 210 -8.28 -5.55 11.91
CA ILE A 210 -7.61 -5.39 13.19
C ILE A 210 -6.20 -5.95 13.04
N PHE A 211 -5.18 -5.09 13.22
CA PHE A 211 -3.77 -5.45 13.11
C PHE A 211 -3.03 -5.14 14.39
N PRO A 212 -2.17 -6.05 14.88
CA PRO A 212 -1.42 -5.81 16.10
C PRO A 212 -0.34 -4.74 15.91
N MET A 213 -0.08 -4.02 16.98
CA MET A 213 1.06 -3.12 17.13
C MET A 213 1.70 -3.34 18.51
N GLU A 214 2.93 -2.87 18.71
CA GLU A 214 3.59 -2.92 20.02
C GLU A 214 2.80 -2.20 21.13
N GLN A 215 3.10 -2.47 22.40
CA GLN A 215 2.58 -1.74 23.58
C GLN A 215 1.07 -1.85 23.79
N ASN A 216 0.50 -3.04 23.68
CA ASN A 216 -0.94 -3.30 23.82
C ASN A 216 -1.82 -2.49 22.86
N ARG A 217 -1.29 -2.15 21.69
CA ARG A 217 -1.99 -1.35 20.70
C ARG A 217 -2.47 -2.20 19.53
N LEU A 218 -3.61 -1.80 19.00
CA LEU A 218 -4.22 -2.38 17.82
C LEU A 218 -4.55 -1.27 16.83
N LYS A 219 -4.28 -1.50 15.56
CA LYS A 219 -4.82 -0.72 14.45
C LYS A 219 -6.18 -1.29 14.08
N VAL A 220 -7.22 -0.50 14.25
CA VAL A 220 -8.60 -0.88 13.88
C VAL A 220 -9.06 0.03 12.77
N GLY A 221 -9.32 -0.53 11.60
CA GLY A 221 -9.62 0.27 10.43
C GLY A 221 -10.79 -0.26 9.61
N ALA A 222 -11.32 0.61 8.77
CA ALA A 222 -12.36 0.32 7.80
C ALA A 222 -12.14 1.12 6.52
N GLY A 223 -12.31 0.47 5.38
CA GLY A 223 -12.14 1.09 4.06
C GLY A 223 -13.25 0.70 3.12
N ARG A 224 -13.63 1.63 2.25
CA ARG A 224 -14.68 1.47 1.24
C ARG A 224 -14.15 1.82 -0.12
N ILE A 225 -14.61 1.09 -1.13
CA ILE A 225 -14.20 1.22 -2.52
C ILE A 225 -15.39 1.69 -3.35
N PHE A 226 -15.17 2.58 -4.32
CA PHE A 226 -16.20 3.14 -5.18
C PHE A 226 -15.60 3.67 -6.50
N LEU A 227 -16.44 3.71 -7.53
CA LEU A 227 -16.16 4.39 -8.81
C LEU A 227 -16.59 5.86 -8.74
N ASP A 228 -17.81 6.11 -8.29
CA ASP A 228 -18.37 7.45 -8.12
C ASP A 228 -18.64 7.71 -6.64
N PRO A 229 -18.13 8.79 -6.05
CA PRO A 229 -18.43 9.17 -4.67
C PRO A 229 -19.93 9.26 -4.34
N LYS A 230 -20.77 9.53 -5.33
CA LYS A 230 -22.23 9.58 -5.14
C LYS A 230 -22.83 8.24 -4.75
N THR A 231 -22.26 7.13 -5.22
CA THR A 231 -22.75 5.77 -4.94
C THR A 231 -22.62 5.36 -3.47
N VAL A 232 -21.73 6.03 -2.74
CA VAL A 232 -21.44 5.75 -1.33
C VAL A 232 -21.96 6.83 -0.37
N LYS A 233 -22.56 7.90 -0.90
CA LYS A 233 -23.01 9.06 -0.11
C LYS A 233 -24.04 8.71 0.96
N ASN A 234 -24.92 7.75 0.69
CA ASN A 234 -25.99 7.34 1.59
C ASN A 234 -25.64 6.15 2.48
N LEU A 235 -24.38 5.67 2.41
CA LEU A 235 -23.91 4.58 3.25
C LEU A 235 -23.47 5.11 4.62
N GLU A 236 -23.56 4.25 5.62
CA GLU A 236 -23.12 4.56 6.98
C GLU A 236 -21.67 5.03 7.04
N PRO A 237 -21.33 5.95 7.94
CA PRO A 237 -19.95 6.43 8.08
C PRO A 237 -18.97 5.31 8.46
N LEU A 238 -17.75 5.35 7.91
CA LEU A 238 -16.72 4.33 8.19
C LEU A 238 -16.46 4.13 9.69
N LYS A 239 -16.51 5.21 10.50
CA LYS A 239 -16.32 5.15 11.95
C LYS A 239 -17.29 4.19 12.65
N LYS A 240 -18.52 3.99 12.11
CA LYS A 240 -19.49 3.04 12.67
C LYS A 240 -18.90 1.63 12.68
N TYR A 241 -18.23 1.24 11.61
CA TYR A 241 -17.64 -0.08 11.49
C TYR A 241 -16.41 -0.28 12.38
N ILE A 242 -15.64 0.78 12.63
CA ILE A 242 -14.56 0.73 13.64
C ILE A 242 -15.12 0.46 15.03
N TYR A 243 -16.16 1.20 15.44
CA TYR A 243 -16.80 0.97 16.74
C TYR A 243 -17.45 -0.42 16.81
N LEU A 244 -18.06 -0.90 15.71
CA LEU A 244 -18.60 -2.26 15.63
C LEU A 244 -17.51 -3.31 15.92
N LEU A 245 -16.31 -3.15 15.35
CA LEU A 245 -15.18 -4.05 15.62
C LEU A 245 -14.73 -3.98 17.08
N ILE A 246 -14.65 -2.79 17.66
CA ILE A 246 -14.23 -2.60 19.05
C ILE A 246 -15.27 -3.20 20.00
N ASP A 247 -16.56 -2.93 19.79
CA ASP A 247 -17.63 -3.29 20.71
C ASP A 247 -18.04 -4.76 20.57
N GLU A 248 -18.21 -5.28 19.35
CA GLU A 248 -18.74 -6.62 19.13
C GLU A 248 -17.64 -7.70 18.98
N TYR A 249 -16.51 -7.36 18.36
CA TYR A 249 -15.45 -8.35 18.11
C TYR A 249 -14.39 -8.36 19.21
N LEU A 250 -13.73 -7.23 19.45
CA LEU A 250 -12.73 -7.11 20.53
C LEU A 250 -13.38 -7.24 21.90
N LYS A 251 -14.60 -6.73 22.06
CA LYS A 251 -15.32 -6.67 23.34
C LYS A 251 -14.49 -6.03 24.44
N SER A 252 -13.70 -5.03 24.07
CA SER A 252 -12.87 -4.28 25.00
C SER A 252 -13.76 -3.41 25.89
N LYS A 253 -13.63 -3.56 27.21
CA LYS A 253 -14.39 -2.79 28.18
C LYS A 253 -13.84 -1.40 28.37
N SER A 254 -12.55 -1.23 28.12
CA SER A 254 -11.82 0.01 28.26
C SER A 254 -10.74 0.10 27.17
N TYR A 255 -10.72 1.18 26.42
CA TYR A 255 -9.67 1.45 25.44
C TYR A 255 -9.40 2.93 25.33
N LYS A 256 -8.19 3.26 24.93
CA LYS A 256 -7.76 4.64 24.66
C LYS A 256 -7.44 4.80 23.20
N ILE A 257 -8.05 5.78 22.55
CA ILE A 257 -7.66 6.14 21.19
C ILE A 257 -6.37 6.95 21.26
N ILE A 258 -5.31 6.42 20.67
CA ILE A 258 -3.99 7.04 20.61
C ILE A 258 -3.92 7.97 19.41
N ASP A 259 -4.43 7.51 18.24
CA ASP A 259 -4.41 8.31 17.02
C ASP A 259 -5.55 7.92 16.08
N LYS A 260 -5.87 8.82 15.14
CA LYS A 260 -6.91 8.65 14.11
C LYS A 260 -6.38 9.19 12.80
N HIS A 261 -6.41 8.36 11.78
CA HIS A 261 -5.99 8.73 10.44
C HIS A 261 -7.07 8.43 9.41
N GLY A 262 -6.96 9.04 8.26
CA GLY A 262 -7.75 8.70 7.10
C GLY A 262 -7.01 9.05 5.82
N SER A 263 -7.20 8.22 4.80
CA SER A 263 -6.58 8.44 3.50
C SER A 263 -7.48 7.99 2.36
N THR A 264 -7.15 8.44 1.17
CA THR A 264 -7.76 8.02 -0.08
C THR A 264 -6.70 7.31 -0.93
N LEU A 265 -7.08 6.20 -1.52
CA LEU A 265 -6.34 5.51 -2.57
C LEU A 265 -7.01 5.82 -3.91
N LYS A 266 -6.20 5.98 -4.96
CA LYS A 266 -6.68 6.10 -6.35
C LYS A 266 -5.90 5.14 -7.22
N TYR A 267 -6.60 4.26 -7.88
CA TYR A 267 -6.05 3.29 -8.81
C TYR A 267 -6.60 3.58 -10.21
N SER A 268 -5.73 3.74 -11.19
CA SER A 268 -6.10 3.98 -12.58
C SER A 268 -6.66 2.71 -13.21
N GLN A 269 -7.91 2.76 -13.67
CA GLN A 269 -8.55 1.61 -14.31
C GLN A 269 -7.78 1.21 -15.57
N GLY A 270 -7.35 -0.04 -15.59
CA GLY A 270 -6.56 -0.60 -16.70
C GLY A 270 -5.12 -0.07 -16.75
N LEU A 271 -4.58 0.46 -15.64
CA LEU A 271 -3.19 0.96 -15.54
C LEU A 271 -2.85 2.00 -16.62
N LYS A 272 -3.71 2.99 -16.80
CA LYS A 272 -3.60 4.05 -17.83
C LYS A 272 -2.83 5.28 -17.35
N ASP A 273 -2.11 5.19 -16.25
CA ASP A 273 -1.27 6.28 -15.76
C ASP A 273 -0.12 6.58 -16.73
N ILE A 274 0.38 7.82 -16.72
CA ILE A 274 1.60 8.20 -17.44
C ILE A 274 2.80 7.79 -16.61
N TYR A 275 3.63 6.88 -17.12
CA TYR A 275 4.80 6.35 -16.42
C TYR A 275 6.03 7.22 -16.59
N CYS A 276 6.15 7.88 -17.74
CA CYS A 276 7.29 8.76 -18.02
C CYS A 276 6.95 9.80 -19.10
N GLN A 277 7.61 10.94 -19.03
CA GLN A 277 7.57 12.01 -20.03
C GLN A 277 8.89 12.77 -20.00
N ASP A 278 9.56 12.88 -21.14
CA ASP A 278 10.90 13.50 -21.24
C ASP A 278 11.88 12.90 -20.22
N ASN A 279 12.43 13.72 -19.32
CA ASN A 279 13.30 13.30 -18.23
C ASN A 279 12.55 13.17 -16.88
N ILE A 280 11.24 13.02 -16.91
CA ILE A 280 10.38 12.81 -15.74
C ILE A 280 9.92 11.35 -15.72
N ILE A 281 9.94 10.73 -14.54
CA ILE A 281 9.50 9.35 -14.31
C ILE A 281 8.58 9.30 -13.08
N ALA A 282 7.51 8.54 -13.16
CA ALA A 282 6.54 8.38 -12.07
C ALA A 282 6.66 6.99 -11.41
N ILE A 283 6.51 6.93 -10.08
CA ILE A 283 6.65 5.70 -9.30
C ILE A 283 5.60 5.59 -8.19
N GLY A 284 5.42 4.38 -7.68
CA GLY A 284 4.48 4.12 -6.59
C GLY A 284 3.03 4.33 -7.00
N ASP A 285 2.21 4.85 -6.10
CA ASP A 285 0.79 5.04 -6.39
C ASP A 285 0.51 6.14 -7.43
N THR A 286 1.52 6.90 -7.83
CA THR A 286 1.45 7.78 -8.99
C THR A 286 1.20 7.00 -10.29
N VAL A 287 1.64 5.74 -10.34
CA VAL A 287 1.40 4.79 -11.44
C VAL A 287 0.68 3.53 -10.96
N SER A 288 -0.18 3.68 -9.95
CA SER A 288 -1.09 2.62 -9.50
C SER A 288 -0.41 1.31 -9.10
N THR A 289 0.76 1.37 -8.43
CA THR A 289 1.40 0.16 -7.91
C THR A 289 0.66 -0.50 -6.76
N VAL A 290 -0.27 0.22 -6.10
CA VAL A 290 -1.15 -0.38 -5.11
C VAL A 290 -2.01 -1.46 -5.74
N ASN A 291 -2.03 -2.67 -5.16
CA ASN A 291 -2.99 -3.68 -5.55
C ASN A 291 -4.35 -3.36 -4.94
N PHE A 292 -5.32 -3.07 -5.77
CA PHE A 292 -6.59 -2.49 -5.33
C PHE A 292 -7.53 -3.50 -4.65
N LEU A 293 -7.35 -4.80 -4.88
CA LEU A 293 -8.13 -5.85 -4.22
C LEU A 293 -7.80 -5.95 -2.72
N GLY A 294 -6.50 -5.89 -2.38
CA GLY A 294 -6.02 -6.01 -1.00
C GLY A 294 -5.58 -4.69 -0.36
N GLY A 295 -5.50 -3.59 -1.13
CA GLY A 295 -5.00 -2.31 -0.63
C GLY A 295 -3.48 -2.30 -0.33
N GLU A 296 -2.72 -3.27 -0.84
CA GLU A 296 -1.29 -3.38 -0.60
C GLU A 296 -0.49 -2.54 -1.59
N GLY A 297 0.17 -1.48 -1.13
CA GLY A 297 0.94 -0.56 -1.98
C GLY A 297 2.43 -0.42 -1.60
N ILE A 298 2.78 -0.64 -0.33
CA ILE A 298 4.15 -0.38 0.18
C ILE A 298 5.18 -1.19 -0.60
N ARG A 299 5.10 -2.51 -0.55
CA ARG A 299 6.04 -3.44 -1.18
C ARG A 299 6.08 -3.28 -2.70
N HIS A 300 4.93 -3.12 -3.31
CA HIS A 300 4.83 -2.96 -4.76
C HIS A 300 5.34 -1.60 -5.24
N GLY A 301 5.15 -0.55 -4.45
CA GLY A 301 5.76 0.76 -4.70
C GLY A 301 7.29 0.70 -4.63
N MET A 302 7.83 -0.07 -3.68
CA MET A 302 9.28 -0.28 -3.57
C MET A 302 9.82 -1.15 -4.73
N ASP A 303 9.09 -2.18 -5.15
CA ASP A 303 9.42 -2.96 -6.36
C ASP A 303 9.49 -2.08 -7.61
N GLY A 304 8.51 -1.20 -7.80
CA GLY A 304 8.51 -0.24 -8.91
C GLY A 304 9.66 0.76 -8.82
N ALA A 305 10.03 1.15 -7.60
CA ALA A 305 11.16 2.05 -7.35
C ALA A 305 12.52 1.41 -7.71
N GLU A 306 12.69 0.10 -7.48
CA GLU A 306 13.90 -0.63 -7.93
C GLU A 306 14.02 -0.64 -9.46
N ILE A 307 12.89 -0.90 -10.15
CA ILE A 307 12.87 -0.84 -11.61
C ILE A 307 13.22 0.57 -12.08
N ALA A 308 12.59 1.61 -11.52
CA ALA A 308 12.87 3.00 -11.86
C ALA A 308 14.34 3.38 -11.61
N GLY A 309 14.89 2.99 -10.46
CA GLY A 309 16.27 3.26 -10.09
C GLY A 309 17.28 2.71 -11.11
N LYS A 310 17.03 1.48 -11.63
CA LYS A 310 17.82 0.87 -12.69
C LYS A 310 17.83 1.74 -13.97
N TYR A 311 16.66 2.19 -14.42
CA TYR A 311 16.56 2.99 -15.64
C TYR A 311 17.04 4.43 -15.46
N ILE A 312 16.86 5.03 -14.28
CA ILE A 312 17.41 6.35 -13.96
C ILE A 312 18.94 6.31 -14.02
N GLN A 313 19.58 5.28 -13.47
CA GLN A 313 21.04 5.14 -13.56
C GLN A 313 21.51 5.00 -15.01
N GLN A 314 20.84 4.17 -15.83
CA GLN A 314 21.18 4.02 -17.25
C GLN A 314 21.01 5.33 -18.02
N TYR A 315 19.99 6.12 -17.72
CA TYR A 315 19.77 7.42 -18.33
C TYR A 315 20.89 8.41 -17.96
N LEU A 316 21.25 8.49 -16.70
CA LEU A 316 22.32 9.36 -16.21
C LEU A 316 23.71 8.94 -16.71
N ASP A 317 23.91 7.64 -16.99
CA ASP A 317 25.14 7.12 -17.62
C ASP A 317 25.17 7.32 -19.14
N GLY A 318 24.12 7.88 -19.74
CA GLY A 318 24.00 8.06 -21.19
C GLY A 318 23.79 6.76 -21.98
N LYS A 319 23.41 5.65 -21.31
CA LYS A 319 23.14 4.34 -21.94
C LYS A 319 21.79 4.29 -22.62
N ILE A 320 20.83 5.09 -22.15
CA ILE A 320 19.51 5.27 -22.75
C ILE A 320 19.18 6.76 -22.85
N SER A 321 18.32 7.15 -23.80
CA SER A 321 17.90 8.55 -24.03
C SER A 321 16.47 8.86 -23.57
N ASN A 322 15.72 7.86 -23.12
CA ASN A 322 14.34 8.00 -22.63
C ASN A 322 13.95 6.83 -21.72
N PHE A 323 12.75 6.88 -21.10
CA PHE A 323 12.28 5.90 -20.13
C PHE A 323 11.21 4.93 -20.67
N ARG A 324 11.07 4.74 -22.00
CA ARG A 324 10.07 3.82 -22.57
C ARG A 324 10.24 2.36 -22.13
N ASP A 325 11.50 1.93 -21.97
CA ASP A 325 11.76 0.57 -21.50
C ASP A 325 11.41 0.39 -20.01
N TYR A 326 11.47 1.45 -19.20
CA TYR A 326 10.95 1.45 -17.83
C TYR A 326 9.44 1.17 -17.83
N GLU A 327 8.66 1.91 -18.60
CA GLU A 327 7.22 1.71 -18.74
C GLU A 327 6.89 0.28 -19.16
N THR A 328 7.60 -0.23 -20.17
CA THR A 328 7.45 -1.64 -20.64
C THR A 328 7.74 -2.64 -19.53
N GLU A 329 8.79 -2.43 -18.72
CA GLU A 329 9.14 -3.32 -17.60
C GLU A 329 8.10 -3.26 -16.48
N MET A 330 7.57 -2.08 -16.17
CA MET A 330 6.47 -1.90 -15.22
C MET A 330 5.20 -2.65 -15.64
N HIS A 331 4.77 -2.51 -16.89
CA HIS A 331 3.64 -3.26 -17.43
C HIS A 331 3.87 -4.77 -17.36
N ARG A 332 5.04 -5.25 -17.75
CA ARG A 332 5.39 -6.68 -17.64
C ARG A 332 5.33 -7.18 -16.18
N LYS A 333 5.72 -6.36 -15.21
CA LYS A 333 5.71 -6.73 -13.78
C LYS A 333 4.30 -6.81 -13.21
N PHE A 334 3.43 -5.85 -13.55
CA PHE A 334 2.18 -5.65 -12.84
C PHE A 334 0.92 -6.07 -13.61
N ASP A 335 0.82 -5.85 -14.93
CA ASP A 335 -0.44 -5.93 -15.69
C ASP A 335 -1.26 -7.18 -15.42
N LYS A 336 -0.69 -8.36 -15.62
CA LYS A 336 -1.44 -9.61 -15.51
C LYS A 336 -2.12 -9.77 -14.16
N LYS A 337 -1.39 -9.54 -13.08
CA LYS A 337 -1.89 -9.71 -11.71
C LYS A 337 -2.86 -8.58 -11.35
N TRP A 338 -2.54 -7.35 -11.73
CA TRP A 338 -3.34 -6.17 -11.43
C TRP A 338 -4.68 -6.18 -12.16
N HIS A 339 -4.73 -6.55 -13.43
CA HIS A 339 -5.99 -6.70 -14.16
C HIS A 339 -6.90 -7.79 -13.57
N ILE A 340 -6.34 -8.89 -13.06
CA ILE A 340 -7.13 -9.90 -12.35
C ILE A 340 -7.66 -9.33 -11.04
N SER A 341 -6.79 -8.67 -10.25
CA SER A 341 -7.16 -8.04 -8.98
C SER A 341 -8.21 -6.95 -9.16
N GLU A 342 -8.09 -6.11 -10.20
CA GLU A 342 -9.07 -5.08 -10.56
C GLU A 342 -10.45 -5.69 -10.80
N ARG A 343 -10.53 -6.73 -11.66
CA ARG A 343 -11.80 -7.42 -11.94
C ARG A 343 -12.41 -8.04 -10.67
N LEU A 344 -11.59 -8.63 -9.81
CA LEU A 344 -12.06 -9.20 -8.56
C LEU A 344 -12.53 -8.12 -7.58
N ALA A 345 -11.81 -6.99 -7.50
CA ALA A 345 -12.18 -5.84 -6.67
C ALA A 345 -13.50 -5.21 -7.14
N VAL A 346 -13.65 -4.97 -8.45
CA VAL A 346 -14.89 -4.45 -9.02
C VAL A 346 -16.05 -5.39 -8.70
N ARG A 347 -15.91 -6.68 -8.99
CA ARG A 347 -16.95 -7.66 -8.69
C ARG A 347 -17.29 -7.73 -7.20
N LYS A 348 -16.28 -7.69 -6.32
CA LYS A 348 -16.50 -7.83 -4.87
C LYS A 348 -17.06 -6.58 -4.22
N TYR A 349 -16.59 -5.39 -4.63
CA TYR A 349 -16.86 -4.16 -3.90
C TYR A 349 -17.82 -3.20 -4.63
N ILE A 350 -17.92 -3.30 -5.96
CA ILE A 350 -18.76 -2.41 -6.78
C ILE A 350 -20.08 -3.09 -7.16
N ASP A 351 -20.00 -4.32 -7.70
CA ASP A 351 -21.15 -5.05 -8.26
C ASP A 351 -22.08 -5.70 -7.20
N ASP A 352 -21.83 -5.44 -5.91
CA ASP A 352 -22.64 -5.98 -4.79
C ASP A 352 -22.73 -7.51 -4.80
N VAL A 353 -21.61 -8.16 -4.68
CA VAL A 353 -21.58 -9.62 -4.42
C VAL A 353 -22.12 -9.89 -3.02
N ASP A 354 -23.19 -10.67 -2.95
CA ASP A 354 -23.87 -10.99 -1.71
C ASP A 354 -22.93 -11.71 -0.70
N ASP A 355 -23.25 -11.57 0.57
CA ASP A 355 -22.50 -12.19 1.67
C ASP A 355 -22.42 -13.72 1.55
N VAL A 356 -23.42 -14.38 0.95
CA VAL A 356 -23.46 -15.84 0.78
C VAL A 356 -22.30 -16.30 -0.12
N LEU A 357 -22.00 -15.55 -1.18
CA LEU A 357 -20.86 -15.89 -2.05
C LEU A 357 -19.52 -15.59 -1.35
N THR A 358 -19.46 -14.54 -0.55
CA THR A 358 -18.28 -14.24 0.28
C THR A 358 -18.02 -15.34 1.29
N ASP A 359 -19.05 -15.75 2.05
CA ASP A 359 -18.99 -16.84 3.02
C ASP A 359 -18.51 -18.14 2.37
N LYS A 360 -19.09 -18.51 1.22
CA LYS A 360 -18.68 -19.70 0.46
C LYS A 360 -17.25 -19.64 -0.01
N THR A 361 -16.79 -18.48 -0.49
CA THR A 361 -15.44 -18.31 -0.99
C THR A 361 -14.44 -18.54 0.14
N ILE A 362 -14.67 -17.95 1.31
CA ILE A 362 -13.78 -18.10 2.46
C ILE A 362 -13.86 -19.54 3.03
N ASP A 363 -15.04 -20.15 3.04
CA ASP A 363 -15.20 -21.55 3.44
C ASP A 363 -14.43 -22.54 2.53
N TYR A 364 -14.23 -22.22 1.26
CA TYR A 364 -13.35 -23.01 0.38
C TYR A 364 -11.86 -22.91 0.75
N LEU A 365 -11.42 -21.71 1.19
CA LEU A 365 -10.02 -21.49 1.54
C LEU A 365 -9.59 -22.28 2.79
N LYS A 366 -10.50 -22.71 3.66
CA LYS A 366 -10.19 -23.48 4.89
C LYS A 366 -9.42 -24.77 4.64
N TYR A 367 -9.50 -25.32 3.42
CA TYR A 367 -8.81 -26.56 3.06
C TYR A 367 -7.43 -26.32 2.45
N MET A 368 -7.04 -25.08 2.30
CA MET A 368 -5.74 -24.69 1.74
C MET A 368 -4.67 -24.61 2.83
N LYS A 369 -3.45 -24.86 2.43
CA LYS A 369 -2.29 -24.65 3.31
C LYS A 369 -2.05 -23.16 3.51
N THR A 370 -1.45 -22.80 4.65
CA THR A 370 -1.10 -21.41 4.98
C THR A 370 -0.30 -20.74 3.86
N GLU A 371 0.70 -21.44 3.31
CA GLU A 371 1.57 -20.92 2.24
C GLU A 371 0.77 -20.61 0.95
N ASP A 372 -0.22 -21.46 0.61
CA ASP A 372 -1.04 -21.22 -0.58
C ASP A 372 -1.98 -20.02 -0.37
N VAL A 373 -2.50 -19.83 0.84
CA VAL A 373 -3.33 -18.65 1.17
C VAL A 373 -2.49 -17.39 1.15
N MET A 374 -1.29 -17.40 1.73
CA MET A 374 -0.34 -16.30 1.66
C MET A 374 0.01 -15.94 0.22
N ASP A 375 0.28 -16.93 -0.62
CA ASP A 375 0.55 -16.71 -2.04
C ASP A 375 -0.63 -16.08 -2.81
N ILE A 376 -1.87 -16.43 -2.46
CA ILE A 376 -3.06 -15.82 -3.07
C ILE A 376 -3.22 -14.37 -2.62
N LEU A 377 -3.13 -14.12 -1.32
CA LEU A 377 -3.47 -12.81 -0.75
C LEU A 377 -2.37 -11.77 -0.95
N PHE A 378 -1.10 -12.17 -0.88
CA PHE A 378 0.02 -11.25 -0.96
C PHE A 378 0.84 -11.36 -2.26
N GLU A 379 0.91 -12.56 -2.89
CA GLU A 379 1.62 -12.72 -4.16
C GLU A 379 0.70 -12.72 -5.37
N TYR A 380 -0.62 -12.65 -5.15
CA TYR A 380 -1.67 -12.61 -6.20
C TYR A 380 -1.56 -13.80 -7.17
N LYS A 381 -1.22 -14.99 -6.64
CA LYS A 381 -1.15 -16.25 -7.38
C LYS A 381 -2.52 -16.92 -7.41
N PHE A 382 -3.47 -16.29 -8.09
CA PHE A 382 -4.88 -16.72 -8.12
C PHE A 382 -5.10 -18.10 -8.74
N GLU A 383 -4.16 -18.60 -9.53
CA GLU A 383 -4.19 -19.97 -10.05
C GLU A 383 -4.20 -21.05 -8.95
N LYS A 384 -3.74 -20.71 -7.75
CA LYS A 384 -3.78 -21.61 -6.60
C LYS A 384 -5.19 -21.82 -6.02
N ILE A 385 -6.16 -20.96 -6.30
CA ILE A 385 -7.55 -21.10 -5.85
C ILE A 385 -8.15 -22.42 -6.34
N SER A 386 -7.78 -22.89 -7.53
CA SER A 386 -8.23 -24.18 -8.07
C SER A 386 -7.83 -25.38 -7.20
N ARG A 387 -6.76 -25.29 -6.41
CA ARG A 387 -6.32 -26.34 -5.48
C ARG A 387 -7.28 -26.49 -4.30
N GLY A 388 -7.79 -25.36 -3.79
CA GLY A 388 -8.84 -25.37 -2.74
C GLY A 388 -10.13 -26.02 -3.22
N LEU A 389 -10.54 -25.74 -4.45
CA LEU A 389 -11.71 -26.36 -5.08
C LEU A 389 -11.57 -27.89 -5.21
N GLY A 390 -10.38 -28.40 -5.56
CA GLY A 390 -10.09 -29.83 -5.61
C GLY A 390 -10.23 -30.51 -4.25
N GLY A 391 -9.66 -29.91 -3.21
CA GLY A 391 -9.79 -30.40 -1.82
C GLY A 391 -11.23 -30.40 -1.30
N TYR A 392 -11.99 -29.36 -1.62
CA TYR A 392 -13.42 -29.28 -1.28
C TYR A 392 -14.26 -30.39 -1.95
N LEU A 393 -14.07 -30.62 -3.24
CA LEU A 393 -14.79 -31.66 -3.98
C LEU A 393 -14.49 -33.06 -3.42
N ILE A 394 -13.22 -33.37 -3.13
CA ILE A 394 -12.82 -34.64 -2.55
C ILE A 394 -13.51 -34.89 -1.18
N ARG A 395 -13.52 -33.90 -0.28
CA ARG A 395 -14.17 -34.06 1.03
C ARG A 395 -15.69 -34.09 0.96
N LYS A 396 -16.30 -33.38 0.01
CA LYS A 396 -17.74 -33.46 -0.23
C LYS A 396 -18.15 -34.86 -0.68
N ILE A 397 -17.32 -35.48 -1.52
CA ILE A 397 -17.51 -36.88 -1.97
C ILE A 397 -17.28 -37.84 -0.81
N GLN A 398 -16.24 -37.66 0.02
CA GLN A 398 -15.97 -38.48 1.20
C GLN A 398 -17.08 -38.39 2.25
N GLY A 399 -17.59 -37.17 2.52
CA GLY A 399 -18.71 -36.95 3.43
C GLY A 399 -20.03 -37.55 2.91
N PHE A 400 -20.21 -37.59 1.59
CA PHE A 400 -21.36 -38.27 0.96
C PHE A 400 -21.25 -39.79 1.11
N ILE A 401 -20.04 -40.34 0.88
CA ILE A 401 -19.81 -41.80 1.06
C ILE A 401 -20.00 -42.22 2.51
N GLN A 402 -19.55 -41.44 3.50
CA GLN A 402 -19.77 -41.72 4.93
C GLN A 402 -21.23 -41.62 5.36
N LYS A 403 -22.05 -40.82 4.69
CA LYS A 403 -23.47 -40.62 5.01
C LYS A 403 -24.38 -41.67 4.39
N PHE A 404 -23.92 -42.37 3.36
CA PHE A 404 -24.71 -43.35 2.60
C PHE A 404 -24.06 -44.72 2.51
N GLY A 405 -22.90 -44.95 3.14
CA GLY A 405 -22.12 -46.21 3.18
C GLY A 405 -22.06 -46.87 4.54
N GLY A 406 -23.01 -46.53 5.47
CA GLY A 406 -23.20 -47.16 6.76
C GLY A 406 -24.57 -47.83 6.88
#